data_1837524c9b3cc7da8052205109fe6b1c
#
_entry.id   1837524c9b3cc7da8052205109fe6b1c
#
_cell.length_a   1.000
_cell.length_b   1.000
_cell.length_c   1.000
_cell.angle_alpha   90.00
_cell.angle_beta   90.00
_cell.angle_gamma   90.00
#
_symmetry.space_group_name_H-M   'P 1'
#
loop_
_entity.id
_entity.type
_entity.pdbx_description
1 polymer ?
#
loop_
_entity_poly.entity_id
_entity_poly.type
_entity_poly.pdbx_seq_one_letter_code
_entity_poly.pdbx_strand_id
1 'polypeptide(L)'
;VMIKDGSPYFIDFQGGRKGPVYYDVASFLWQAKAKYPEDLRKELLSSYIQALRKYIQVDEQYFYSQLKHFVLFRTLQVLGAYGFRGYFEKKPHFIQSVPFAIENLKQLLREDYPEYPYLCSILRNLTNLKQFSDDIQKRVLEVRIVSFAYKKGVPNDPTGNGGGFIFDCRAINNPGKYERYNHFT
;
A
#
# COMPACT_ATOMS: atom_id res chain seq x y z
N VAL A 1 -17.51 -0.41 -3.09
CA VAL A 1 -18.23 -0.21 -4.35
C VAL A 1 -17.95 -1.39 -5.25
N MET A 2 -18.99 -1.92 -5.90
CA MET A 2 -18.89 -2.95 -6.95
C MET A 2 -19.37 -2.38 -8.27
N ILE A 3 -18.79 -2.83 -9.37
CA ILE A 3 -19.25 -2.46 -10.71
C ILE A 3 -19.98 -3.66 -11.31
N LYS A 4 -21.22 -3.45 -11.76
CA LYS A 4 -22.01 -4.42 -12.49
C LYS A 4 -22.60 -3.75 -13.72
N ASP A 5 -22.37 -4.32 -14.88
CA ASP A 5 -22.85 -3.81 -16.17
C ASP A 5 -22.50 -2.32 -16.41
N GLY A 6 -21.27 -1.93 -16.02
CA GLY A 6 -20.77 -0.56 -16.13
C GLY A 6 -21.32 0.43 -15.08
N SER A 7 -22.24 0.01 -14.22
CA SER A 7 -22.85 0.85 -13.20
C SER A 7 -22.26 0.58 -11.81
N PRO A 8 -22.00 1.63 -10.98
CA PRO A 8 -21.51 1.45 -9.63
C PRO A 8 -22.65 1.10 -8.66
N TYR A 9 -22.39 0.13 -7.80
CA TYR A 9 -23.26 -0.26 -6.70
C TYR A 9 -22.54 -0.11 -5.37
N PHE A 10 -23.22 0.53 -4.40
CA PHE A 10 -22.72 0.60 -3.04
C PHE A 10 -23.06 -0.68 -2.29
N ILE A 11 -22.12 -1.16 -1.50
CA ILE A 11 -22.25 -2.32 -0.63
C ILE A 11 -21.77 -1.93 0.76
N ASP A 12 -22.06 -2.78 1.76
CA ASP A 12 -21.57 -2.61 3.13
C ASP A 12 -22.25 -1.44 3.86
N PHE A 13 -23.57 -1.49 3.91
CA PHE A 13 -24.40 -0.45 4.54
C PHE A 13 -24.42 -0.50 6.07
N GLN A 14 -24.01 -1.63 6.65
CA GLN A 14 -23.94 -1.78 8.10
C GLN A 14 -22.80 -0.90 8.66
N GLY A 15 -23.11 -0.19 9.72
CA GLY A 15 -22.15 0.69 10.39
C GLY A 15 -22.17 2.13 9.91
N GLY A 16 -23.13 2.51 9.07
CA GLY A 16 -23.38 3.92 8.74
C GLY A 16 -23.68 4.71 10.02
N ARG A 17 -22.96 5.83 10.22
CA ARG A 17 -23.09 6.71 11.40
C ARG A 17 -23.10 8.15 10.97
N LYS A 18 -23.72 9.02 11.77
CA LYS A 18 -23.53 10.45 11.63
C LYS A 18 -22.08 10.81 11.94
N GLY A 19 -21.45 11.58 11.07
CA GLY A 19 -20.08 12.03 11.24
C GLY A 19 -19.79 13.27 10.42
N PRO A 20 -18.57 13.80 10.55
CA PRO A 20 -18.13 14.96 9.75
C PRO A 20 -18.13 14.63 8.26
N VAL A 21 -18.59 15.57 7.44
CA VAL A 21 -18.64 15.46 5.98
C VAL A 21 -17.26 15.26 5.31
N TYR A 22 -16.20 15.47 6.04
CA TYR A 22 -14.82 15.33 5.55
C TYR A 22 -14.32 13.90 5.57
N TYR A 23 -14.85 13.04 6.48
CA TYR A 23 -14.26 11.73 6.78
C TYR A 23 -14.31 10.77 5.59
N ASP A 24 -15.48 10.62 4.97
CA ASP A 24 -15.66 9.67 3.88
C ASP A 24 -14.94 10.15 2.62
N VAL A 25 -14.99 11.43 2.30
CA VAL A 25 -14.27 12.00 1.16
C VAL A 25 -12.76 11.90 1.34
N ALA A 26 -12.24 12.15 2.56
CA ALA A 26 -10.83 11.94 2.87
C ALA A 26 -10.44 10.47 2.70
N SER A 27 -11.28 9.55 3.20
CA SER A 27 -11.04 8.10 3.12
C SER A 27 -11.02 7.58 1.69
N PHE A 28 -11.87 8.12 0.84
CA PHE A 28 -11.99 7.70 -0.56
C PHE A 28 -10.87 8.30 -1.42
N LEU A 29 -10.69 9.63 -1.38
CA LEU A 29 -9.77 10.32 -2.29
C LEU A 29 -8.28 10.15 -1.92
N TRP A 30 -7.96 9.83 -0.66
CA TRP A 30 -6.58 9.55 -0.21
C TRP A 30 -6.34 8.09 0.10
N GLN A 31 -7.13 7.19 -0.49
CA GLN A 31 -6.84 5.77 -0.37
C GLN A 31 -5.46 5.45 -0.98
N ALA A 32 -4.57 4.90 -0.16
CA ALA A 32 -3.15 4.73 -0.51
C ALA A 32 -2.94 3.91 -1.80
N LYS A 33 -3.68 2.82 -1.99
CA LYS A 33 -3.55 1.96 -3.18
C LYS A 33 -4.18 2.53 -4.44
N ALA A 34 -5.16 3.42 -4.32
CA ALA A 34 -5.86 3.98 -5.48
C ALA A 34 -4.98 4.92 -6.29
N LYS A 35 -4.03 5.59 -5.63
CA LYS A 35 -3.06 6.50 -6.27
C LYS A 35 -3.73 7.51 -7.21
N TYR A 36 -4.86 8.07 -6.78
CA TYR A 36 -5.56 9.05 -7.62
C TYR A 36 -4.64 10.20 -8.00
N PRO A 37 -4.53 10.54 -9.30
CA PRO A 37 -3.83 11.74 -9.75
C PRO A 37 -4.42 12.98 -9.07
N GLU A 38 -3.58 14.00 -8.87
CA GLU A 38 -3.99 15.21 -8.16
C GLU A 38 -5.16 15.92 -8.87
N ASP A 39 -5.11 16.00 -10.21
CA ASP A 39 -6.16 16.64 -11.00
C ASP A 39 -7.50 15.93 -10.86
N LEU A 40 -7.50 14.57 -10.94
CA LEU A 40 -8.72 13.79 -10.70
C LEU A 40 -9.25 13.99 -9.28
N ARG A 41 -8.35 14.06 -8.29
CA ARG A 41 -8.74 14.31 -6.90
C ARG A 41 -9.40 15.66 -6.72
N LYS A 42 -8.88 16.71 -7.36
CA LYS A 42 -9.47 18.06 -7.36
C LYS A 42 -10.84 18.07 -8.02
N GLU A 43 -10.98 17.41 -9.17
CA GLU A 43 -12.26 17.30 -9.90
C GLU A 43 -13.34 16.61 -9.05
N LEU A 44 -12.99 15.44 -8.48
CA LEU A 44 -13.92 14.69 -7.63
C LEU A 44 -14.28 15.46 -6.36
N LEU A 45 -13.35 16.21 -5.77
CA LEU A 45 -13.59 17.02 -4.60
C LEU A 45 -14.52 18.20 -4.93
N SER A 46 -14.32 18.85 -6.07
CA SER A 46 -15.23 19.90 -6.57
C SER A 46 -16.65 19.35 -6.77
N SER A 47 -16.78 18.19 -7.40
CA SER A 47 -18.06 17.50 -7.59
C SER A 47 -18.72 17.14 -6.26
N TYR A 48 -17.94 16.70 -5.28
CA TYR A 48 -18.43 16.43 -3.92
C TYR A 48 -18.98 17.69 -3.24
N ILE A 49 -18.23 18.80 -3.30
CA ILE A 49 -18.65 20.09 -2.71
C ILE A 49 -19.94 20.60 -3.38
N GLN A 50 -20.05 20.48 -4.70
CA GLN A 50 -21.28 20.86 -5.42
C GLN A 50 -22.49 20.01 -4.97
N ALA A 51 -22.29 18.70 -4.80
CA ALA A 51 -23.34 17.83 -4.30
C ALA A 51 -23.72 18.19 -2.85
N LEU A 52 -22.73 18.46 -2.00
CA LEU A 52 -22.91 18.81 -0.60
C LEU A 52 -23.72 20.13 -0.41
N ARG A 53 -23.51 21.09 -1.28
CA ARG A 53 -24.24 22.40 -1.29
C ARG A 53 -25.75 22.24 -1.45
N LYS A 54 -26.23 21.10 -1.97
CA LYS A 54 -27.68 20.82 -2.04
C LYS A 54 -28.30 20.58 -0.68
N TYR A 55 -27.50 20.29 0.34
CA TYR A 55 -27.94 19.87 1.67
C TYR A 55 -27.53 20.85 2.77
N ILE A 56 -26.38 21.50 2.61
CA ILE A 56 -25.84 22.43 3.62
C ILE A 56 -25.14 23.61 2.92
N GLN A 57 -25.01 24.71 3.64
CA GLN A 57 -24.12 25.80 3.20
C GLN A 57 -22.68 25.37 3.37
N VAL A 58 -21.86 25.57 2.34
CA VAL A 58 -20.44 25.20 2.32
C VAL A 58 -19.60 26.45 2.03
N ASP A 59 -18.83 26.85 3.03
CA ASP A 59 -17.68 27.72 2.85
C ASP A 59 -16.51 26.86 2.38
N GLU A 60 -16.06 27.07 1.15
CA GLU A 60 -15.00 26.25 0.56
C GLU A 60 -13.67 26.43 1.28
N GLN A 61 -13.30 27.64 1.67
CA GLN A 61 -12.05 27.91 2.33
C GLN A 61 -12.00 27.17 3.68
N TYR A 62 -13.08 27.27 4.44
CA TYR A 62 -13.22 26.53 5.68
C TYR A 62 -13.25 25.01 5.44
N PHE A 63 -13.96 24.56 4.41
CA PHE A 63 -14.02 23.14 4.05
C PHE A 63 -12.62 22.58 3.80
N TYR A 64 -11.81 23.22 2.98
CA TYR A 64 -10.44 22.77 2.69
C TYR A 64 -9.54 22.83 3.94
N SER A 65 -9.67 23.85 4.76
CA SER A 65 -8.92 23.97 6.01
C SER A 65 -9.20 22.81 6.97
N GLN A 66 -10.44 22.34 7.03
CA GLN A 66 -10.81 21.19 7.85
C GLN A 66 -10.41 19.86 7.19
N LEU A 67 -10.66 19.71 5.89
CA LEU A 67 -10.38 18.49 5.16
C LEU A 67 -8.93 18.03 5.32
N LYS A 68 -7.95 18.94 5.30
CA LYS A 68 -6.54 18.59 5.45
C LYS A 68 -6.26 17.84 6.76
N HIS A 69 -6.92 18.20 7.85
CA HIS A 69 -6.78 17.51 9.15
C HIS A 69 -7.38 16.12 9.10
N PHE A 70 -8.55 15.96 8.45
CA PHE A 70 -9.16 14.65 8.26
C PHE A 70 -8.33 13.74 7.36
N VAL A 71 -7.70 14.28 6.32
CA VAL A 71 -6.79 13.54 5.46
C VAL A 71 -5.56 13.04 6.24
N LEU A 72 -4.94 13.91 7.05
CA LEU A 72 -3.83 13.51 7.92
C LEU A 72 -4.26 12.43 8.90
N PHE A 73 -5.38 12.64 9.60
CA PHE A 73 -5.92 11.67 10.56
C PHE A 73 -6.19 10.30 9.91
N ARG A 74 -6.83 10.28 8.74
CA ARG A 74 -7.11 9.04 8.00
C ARG A 74 -5.83 8.35 7.54
N THR A 75 -4.84 9.10 7.10
CA THR A 75 -3.53 8.55 6.71
C THR A 75 -2.86 7.87 7.90
N LEU A 76 -2.89 8.48 9.08
CA LEU A 76 -2.34 7.87 10.30
C LEU A 76 -3.11 6.63 10.74
N GLN A 77 -4.45 6.64 10.65
CA GLN A 77 -5.26 5.46 10.94
C GLN A 77 -4.92 4.29 10.00
N VAL A 78 -4.78 4.58 8.69
CA VAL A 78 -4.42 3.58 7.69
C VAL A 78 -3.03 3.02 7.95
N LEU A 79 -2.05 3.86 8.26
CA LEU A 79 -0.69 3.43 8.62
C LEU A 79 -0.69 2.54 9.86
N GLY A 80 -1.44 2.92 10.90
CA GLY A 80 -1.60 2.11 12.12
C GLY A 80 -2.23 0.75 11.81
N ALA A 81 -3.30 0.73 11.01
CA ALA A 81 -3.96 -0.52 10.60
C ALA A 81 -3.03 -1.40 9.74
N TYR A 82 -2.28 -0.82 8.80
CA TYR A 82 -1.33 -1.56 7.98
C TYR A 82 -0.17 -2.11 8.80
N GLY A 83 0.35 -1.32 9.75
CA GLY A 83 1.38 -1.77 10.68
C GLY A 83 0.90 -2.94 11.53
N PHE A 84 -0.24 -2.80 12.18
CA PHE A 84 -0.80 -3.85 13.03
C PHE A 84 -1.11 -5.12 12.23
N ARG A 85 -1.88 -5.02 11.16
CA ARG A 85 -2.26 -6.19 10.37
C ARG A 85 -1.10 -6.80 9.59
N GLY A 86 -0.14 -5.99 9.16
CA GLY A 86 1.02 -6.44 8.43
C GLY A 86 2.03 -7.16 9.33
N TYR A 87 2.51 -6.48 10.36
CA TYR A 87 3.58 -7.00 11.21
C TYR A 87 3.07 -7.92 12.32
N PHE A 88 1.95 -7.59 12.97
CA PHE A 88 1.42 -8.39 14.06
C PHE A 88 0.57 -9.57 13.57
N GLU A 89 -0.43 -9.31 12.71
CA GLU A 89 -1.27 -10.36 12.11
C GLU A 89 -0.58 -11.09 10.95
N LYS A 90 0.65 -10.69 10.57
CA LYS A 90 1.46 -11.28 9.49
C LYS A 90 0.75 -11.39 8.14
N LYS A 91 -0.07 -10.38 7.79
CA LYS A 91 -0.78 -10.31 6.52
C LYS A 91 0.03 -9.51 5.47
N PRO A 92 0.71 -10.18 4.51
CA PRO A 92 1.71 -9.52 3.63
C PRO A 92 1.14 -8.38 2.78
N HIS A 93 -0.11 -8.48 2.34
CA HIS A 93 -0.74 -7.45 1.51
C HIS A 93 -0.89 -6.09 2.22
N PHE A 94 -0.92 -6.06 3.56
CA PHE A 94 -0.89 -4.81 4.32
C PHE A 94 0.50 -4.20 4.33
N ILE A 95 1.55 -5.03 4.51
CA ILE A 95 2.94 -4.56 4.45
C ILE A 95 3.23 -3.92 3.09
N GLN A 96 2.80 -4.57 2.00
CA GLN A 96 2.94 -4.05 0.63
C GLN A 96 2.22 -2.71 0.42
N SER A 97 1.27 -2.35 1.28
CA SER A 97 0.51 -1.11 1.19
C SER A 97 1.15 0.05 1.96
N VAL A 98 2.07 -0.25 2.89
CA VAL A 98 2.74 0.77 3.72
C VAL A 98 3.48 1.81 2.89
N PRO A 99 4.28 1.46 1.86
CA PRO A 99 5.00 2.46 1.06
C PRO A 99 4.08 3.50 0.44
N PHE A 100 2.91 3.10 -0.05
CA PHE A 100 1.94 4.02 -0.65
C PHE A 100 1.33 4.98 0.37
N ALA A 101 1.08 4.50 1.59
CA ALA A 101 0.60 5.34 2.68
C ALA A 101 1.68 6.30 3.19
N ILE A 102 2.94 5.89 3.20
CA ILE A 102 4.09 6.75 3.52
C ILE A 102 4.25 7.84 2.46
N GLU A 103 4.08 7.53 1.18
CA GLU A 103 4.15 8.52 0.11
C GLU A 103 3.03 9.57 0.26
N ASN A 104 1.80 9.14 0.53
CA ASN A 104 0.72 10.07 0.85
C ASN A 104 1.08 10.96 2.05
N LEU A 105 1.66 10.38 3.11
CA LEU A 105 2.09 11.15 4.28
C LEU A 105 3.18 12.16 3.93
N LYS A 106 4.17 11.80 3.12
CA LYS A 106 5.21 12.73 2.64
C LYS A 106 4.60 13.92 1.90
N GLN A 107 3.62 13.66 1.03
CA GLN A 107 2.93 14.74 0.29
C GLN A 107 2.17 15.66 1.24
N LEU A 108 1.43 15.12 2.20
CA LEU A 108 0.69 15.89 3.19
C LEU A 108 1.61 16.77 4.05
N LEU A 109 2.77 16.26 4.44
CA LEU A 109 3.73 16.99 5.28
C LEU A 109 4.50 18.10 4.54
N ARG A 110 4.25 18.31 3.24
CA ARG A 110 4.68 19.52 2.51
C ARG A 110 3.89 20.76 2.93
N GLU A 111 2.66 20.55 3.41
CA GLU A 111 1.86 21.61 4.01
C GLU A 111 2.23 21.81 5.49
N ASP A 112 2.01 23.02 5.97
CA ASP A 112 2.22 23.34 7.38
C ASP A 112 0.99 23.02 8.21
N TYR A 113 1.24 22.42 9.37
CA TYR A 113 0.25 22.14 10.40
C TYR A 113 0.68 22.81 11.71
N PRO A 114 0.46 24.13 11.82
CA PRO A 114 0.92 24.90 12.98
C PRO A 114 0.29 24.43 14.29
N GLU A 115 -0.85 23.76 14.22
CA GLU A 115 -1.55 23.19 15.38
C GLU A 115 -0.82 21.94 15.94
N TYR A 116 0.02 21.28 15.11
CA TYR A 116 0.66 20.00 15.47
C TYR A 116 2.16 19.97 15.16
N PRO A 117 2.96 20.99 15.57
CA PRO A 117 4.37 21.08 15.13
C PRO A 117 5.22 19.89 15.59
N TYR A 118 5.00 19.42 16.80
CA TYR A 118 5.72 18.27 17.35
C TYR A 118 5.35 16.97 16.63
N LEU A 119 4.06 16.74 16.40
CA LEU A 119 3.59 15.57 15.65
C LEU A 119 4.19 15.56 14.23
N CYS A 120 4.16 16.68 13.53
CA CYS A 120 4.74 16.79 12.18
C CYS A 120 6.24 16.53 12.17
N SER A 121 6.99 16.95 13.20
CA SER A 121 8.40 16.63 13.35
C SER A 121 8.63 15.11 13.43
N ILE A 122 7.86 14.43 14.28
CA ILE A 122 7.94 12.95 14.41
C ILE A 122 7.58 12.28 13.09
N LEU A 123 6.51 12.72 12.43
CA LEU A 123 6.06 12.13 11.18
C LEU A 123 7.06 12.33 10.04
N ARG A 124 7.71 13.50 9.94
CA ARG A 124 8.81 13.74 8.99
C ARG A 124 9.97 12.77 9.27
N ASN A 125 10.36 12.58 10.52
CA ASN A 125 11.40 11.61 10.88
C ASN A 125 10.98 10.18 10.49
N LEU A 126 9.72 9.80 10.74
CA LEU A 126 9.17 8.50 10.33
C LEU A 126 9.30 8.28 8.82
N THR A 127 8.92 9.28 8.01
CA THR A 127 8.95 9.15 6.55
C THR A 127 10.37 9.06 5.99
N ASN A 128 11.39 9.50 6.74
CA ASN A 128 12.80 9.46 6.35
C ASN A 128 13.53 8.20 6.82
N LEU A 129 12.85 7.26 7.49
CA LEU A 129 13.46 6.00 7.87
C LEU A 129 13.92 5.22 6.63
N LYS A 130 15.11 4.62 6.71
CA LYS A 130 15.71 3.85 5.60
C LYS A 130 14.77 2.78 5.04
N GLN A 131 13.95 2.18 5.89
CA GLN A 131 12.97 1.17 5.48
C GLN A 131 11.85 1.70 4.56
N PHE A 132 11.67 3.03 4.48
CA PHE A 132 10.68 3.71 3.63
C PHE A 132 11.35 4.57 2.56
N SER A 133 12.67 4.44 2.34
CA SER A 133 13.35 5.11 1.24
C SER A 133 12.99 4.46 -0.10
N ASP A 134 13.09 5.25 -1.17
CA ASP A 134 12.69 4.84 -2.52
C ASP A 134 13.44 3.61 -3.05
N ASP A 135 14.60 3.28 -2.48
CA ASP A 135 15.37 2.09 -2.81
C ASP A 135 14.63 0.77 -2.51
N ILE A 136 13.65 0.80 -1.59
CA ILE A 136 12.85 -0.39 -1.27
C ILE A 136 11.74 -0.63 -2.31
N GLN A 137 11.26 0.40 -2.99
CA GLN A 137 10.26 0.25 -4.06
C GLN A 137 10.83 -0.42 -5.31
N LYS A 138 12.16 -0.44 -5.44
CA LYS A 138 12.89 -1.10 -6.54
C LYS A 138 13.30 -2.54 -6.25
N ARG A 139 12.80 -3.17 -5.20
CA ARG A 139 13.03 -4.60 -4.99
C ARG A 139 12.33 -5.38 -6.10
N VAL A 140 13.08 -5.60 -7.15
CA VAL A 140 12.74 -6.58 -8.19
C VAL A 140 12.67 -7.94 -7.51
N LEU A 141 11.67 -8.74 -7.84
CA LEU A 141 11.59 -10.12 -7.39
C LEU A 141 12.87 -10.84 -7.85
N GLU A 142 13.74 -11.19 -6.91
CA GLU A 142 14.91 -11.99 -7.18
C GLU A 142 14.55 -13.46 -6.95
N VAL A 143 14.61 -14.24 -8.00
CA VAL A 143 14.44 -15.71 -7.92
C VAL A 143 15.81 -16.33 -8.03
N ARG A 144 16.28 -16.93 -6.93
CA ARG A 144 17.55 -17.64 -6.88
C ARG A 144 17.30 -19.13 -7.09
N ILE A 145 17.76 -19.67 -8.19
CA ILE A 145 17.69 -21.09 -8.50
C ILE A 145 19.05 -21.71 -8.17
N VAL A 146 19.05 -22.74 -7.31
CA VAL A 146 20.27 -23.41 -6.87
C VAL A 146 20.13 -24.90 -7.09
N SER A 147 21.12 -25.50 -7.77
CA SER A 147 21.24 -26.97 -7.88
C SER A 147 22.14 -27.48 -6.75
N PHE A 148 21.70 -28.55 -6.09
CA PHE A 148 22.46 -29.16 -5.00
C PHE A 148 22.31 -30.68 -4.98
N ALA A 149 23.27 -31.37 -4.38
CA ALA A 149 23.21 -32.82 -4.16
C ALA A 149 22.64 -33.11 -2.76
N TYR A 150 21.62 -33.94 -2.64
CA TYR A 150 21.00 -34.30 -1.37
C TYR A 150 22.01 -34.80 -0.33
N LYS A 151 23.09 -35.48 -0.76
CA LYS A 151 24.18 -35.92 0.11
C LYS A 151 24.91 -34.78 0.85
N LYS A 152 24.87 -33.55 0.31
CA LYS A 152 25.50 -32.37 0.89
C LYS A 152 24.54 -31.53 1.76
N GLY A 153 23.29 -31.98 1.86
CA GLY A 153 22.24 -31.26 2.56
C GLY A 153 21.62 -30.13 1.73
N VAL A 154 20.56 -29.56 2.27
CA VAL A 154 19.85 -28.40 1.68
C VAL A 154 20.69 -27.15 1.90
N PRO A 155 20.91 -26.32 0.87
CA PRO A 155 21.61 -25.05 1.05
C PRO A 155 20.90 -24.14 2.06
N ASN A 156 21.69 -23.45 2.89
CA ASN A 156 21.13 -22.45 3.81
C ASN A 156 20.53 -21.28 3.04
N ASP A 157 19.38 -20.80 3.52
CA ASP A 157 18.80 -19.55 3.06
C ASP A 157 19.51 -18.35 3.71
N PRO A 158 20.32 -17.58 2.95
CA PRO A 158 21.02 -16.42 3.50
C PRO A 158 20.09 -15.26 3.82
N THR A 159 18.83 -15.29 3.36
CA THR A 159 17.85 -14.21 3.57
C THR A 159 17.16 -14.31 4.92
N GLY A 160 17.19 -15.46 5.58
CA GLY A 160 16.50 -15.71 6.83
C GLY A 160 14.97 -15.80 6.71
N ASN A 161 14.43 -15.86 5.50
CA ASN A 161 12.99 -15.90 5.25
C ASN A 161 12.37 -17.31 5.32
N GLY A 162 13.14 -18.31 5.78
CA GLY A 162 12.65 -19.68 6.00
C GLY A 162 12.77 -20.60 4.79
N GLY A 163 13.57 -20.22 3.78
CA GLY A 163 13.83 -21.03 2.59
C GLY A 163 12.80 -20.89 1.49
N GLY A 164 12.98 -21.66 0.44
CA GLY A 164 12.15 -21.67 -0.76
C GLY A 164 11.54 -23.04 -1.04
N PHE A 165 11.20 -23.26 -2.29
CA PHE A 165 10.71 -24.55 -2.77
C PHE A 165 11.88 -25.46 -3.11
N ILE A 166 11.80 -26.71 -2.70
CA ILE A 166 12.76 -27.77 -3.04
C ILE A 166 12.05 -28.76 -3.97
N PHE A 167 12.64 -28.94 -5.15
CA PHE A 167 12.13 -29.89 -6.13
C PHE A 167 13.07 -31.10 -6.24
N ASP A 168 12.54 -32.31 -6.05
CA ASP A 168 13.28 -33.52 -6.27
C ASP A 168 13.31 -33.88 -7.76
N CYS A 169 14.43 -33.58 -8.40
CA CYS A 169 14.62 -33.86 -9.83
C CYS A 169 15.15 -35.24 -10.15
N ARG A 170 15.30 -36.14 -9.17
CA ARG A 170 15.87 -37.50 -9.39
C ARG A 170 14.96 -38.39 -10.26
N ALA A 171 13.65 -38.13 -10.26
CA ALA A 171 12.67 -38.79 -11.12
C ALA A 171 12.67 -38.30 -12.56
N ILE A 172 13.31 -37.16 -12.85
CA ILE A 172 13.38 -36.60 -14.18
C ILE A 172 14.45 -37.36 -14.97
N ASN A 173 14.10 -37.78 -16.20
CA ASN A 173 15.04 -38.45 -17.09
C ASN A 173 16.29 -37.57 -17.32
N ASN A 174 17.46 -38.11 -17.02
CA ASN A 174 18.72 -37.40 -17.26
C ASN A 174 19.04 -37.40 -18.77
N PRO A 175 18.92 -36.24 -19.44
CA PRO A 175 19.20 -36.16 -20.88
C PRO A 175 20.64 -36.54 -21.25
N GLY A 176 21.61 -36.34 -20.33
CA GLY A 176 23.00 -36.73 -20.56
C GLY A 176 23.23 -38.24 -20.69
N LYS A 177 22.20 -39.10 -20.45
CA LYS A 177 22.26 -40.53 -20.75
C LYS A 177 21.94 -40.88 -22.21
N TYR A 178 21.54 -39.93 -23.02
CA TYR A 178 21.14 -40.17 -24.40
C TYR A 178 22.09 -39.47 -25.35
N GLU A 179 22.70 -40.19 -26.28
CA GLU A 179 23.64 -39.66 -27.26
C GLU A 179 23.14 -38.44 -28.05
N ARG A 180 21.81 -38.35 -28.28
CA ARG A 180 21.19 -37.24 -29.00
C ARG A 180 21.35 -35.86 -28.29
N TYR A 181 21.75 -35.85 -27.02
CA TYR A 181 21.94 -34.63 -26.26
C TYR A 181 23.41 -34.31 -25.94
N ASN A 182 24.36 -35.14 -26.41
CA ASN A 182 25.79 -34.94 -26.17
C ASN A 182 26.37 -33.67 -26.80
N HIS A 183 25.62 -32.99 -27.64
CA HIS A 183 26.02 -31.72 -28.23
C HIS A 183 25.74 -30.47 -27.38
N PHE A 184 25.15 -30.63 -26.21
CA PHE A 184 24.76 -29.55 -25.31
C PHE A 184 25.54 -29.57 -23.99
N THR A 185 26.57 -30.40 -23.84
CA THR A 185 27.45 -30.45 -22.67
C THR A 185 28.84 -29.90 -22.97
#